data_a22bacc85b0fb79c54de943818baec89
#
_entry.id   a22bacc85b0fb79c54de943818baec89
#
_cell.length_a   1.000
_cell.length_b   1.000
_cell.length_c   1.000
_cell.angle_alpha   90.00
_cell.angle_beta   90.00
_cell.angle_gamma   90.00
#
_symmetry.space_group_name_H-M   'P 1'
#
loop_
_entity.id
_entity.type
_entity.pdbx_description
1 polymer ?
#
loop_
_entity_poly.entity_id
_entity_poly.type
_entity_poly.pdbx_seq_one_letter_code
_entity_poly.pdbx_strand_id
1 'polypeptide(L)'
;PTRKERMPVLTSERREKKQGKIRNSEYYGMESIFDTLYAESRNGKTFNHLMAIIESEENIKLAYRTIKRNHGSKTPGVDKKTIRNLAKLSENEYVRLVKKKFSNYHPRPVRREEIPKDNGKTRPLGIPAISDRIVQQCILQVMEPICEAKFSENSNGFRPNRSAETAIAQCCRLIQVQHLYHVVDLDIKGFFDNINHTKLIRQIWSLGIRDKKLLCIIKQMLKAPAVSYTHLTLPTIR
;
A
#
# COMPACT_ATOMS: atom_id res chain seq x y z
N PRO A 1 51.15 -23.63 2.12
CA PRO A 1 49.83 -24.15 2.45
C PRO A 1 48.79 -23.14 2.04
N THR A 2 48.13 -23.44 0.95
CA THR A 2 47.13 -22.57 0.30
C THR A 2 45.81 -22.65 1.05
N ARG A 3 45.37 -21.53 1.50
CA ARG A 3 44.05 -21.31 2.17
C ARG A 3 42.96 -21.35 1.09
N LYS A 4 42.23 -22.47 0.99
CA LYS A 4 41.04 -22.58 0.16
C LYS A 4 39.94 -21.72 0.79
N GLU A 5 39.58 -20.62 0.14
CA GLU A 5 38.38 -19.83 0.46
C GLU A 5 37.15 -20.67 0.15
N ARG A 6 36.41 -20.99 1.20
CA ARG A 6 35.07 -21.59 1.07
C ARG A 6 34.07 -20.48 0.67
N MET A 7 33.62 -20.55 -0.56
CA MET A 7 32.43 -19.76 -0.96
C MET A 7 31.22 -20.15 -0.09
N PRO A 8 30.46 -19.21 0.42
CA PRO A 8 29.27 -19.54 1.20
C PRO A 8 28.21 -20.17 0.29
N VAL A 9 27.89 -21.43 0.58
CA VAL A 9 26.76 -22.13 -0.04
C VAL A 9 25.48 -21.40 0.36
N LEU A 10 24.83 -20.75 -0.60
CA LEU A 10 23.49 -20.20 -0.42
C LEU A 10 22.54 -21.37 -0.15
N THR A 11 22.18 -21.54 1.12
CA THR A 11 21.33 -22.63 1.58
C THR A 11 19.96 -22.56 0.90
N SER A 12 19.47 -23.72 0.47
CA SER A 12 18.17 -23.94 -0.16
C SER A 12 16.98 -23.33 0.61
N GLU A 13 17.09 -23.18 1.92
CA GLU A 13 16.10 -22.53 2.79
C GLU A 13 15.84 -21.03 2.46
N ARG A 14 16.83 -20.27 1.98
CA ARG A 14 16.62 -18.87 1.56
C ARG A 14 15.89 -18.78 0.22
N ARG A 15 16.07 -19.75 -0.67
CA ARG A 15 15.30 -19.84 -1.94
C ARG A 15 13.85 -20.21 -1.69
N GLU A 16 13.58 -21.17 -0.80
CA GLU A 16 12.20 -21.57 -0.45
C GLU A 16 11.41 -20.46 0.25
N LYS A 17 12.02 -19.65 1.13
CA LYS A 17 11.37 -18.49 1.76
C LYS A 17 11.04 -17.38 0.76
N LYS A 18 11.82 -17.20 -0.31
CA LYS A 18 11.49 -16.26 -1.41
C LYS A 18 10.33 -16.77 -2.26
N GLN A 19 10.30 -18.05 -2.60
CA GLN A 19 9.17 -18.67 -3.32
C GLN A 19 7.85 -18.60 -2.52
N GLY A 20 7.90 -18.71 -1.20
CA GLY A 20 6.73 -18.60 -0.33
C GLY A 20 6.04 -17.23 -0.35
N LYS A 21 6.70 -16.14 -0.75
CA LYS A 21 6.09 -14.80 -0.90
C LYS A 21 5.37 -14.63 -2.24
N ILE A 22 5.81 -15.29 -3.29
CA ILE A 22 5.23 -15.24 -4.64
C ILE A 22 3.89 -16.00 -4.69
N ARG A 23 3.76 -17.09 -3.92
CA ARG A 23 2.59 -17.98 -3.90
C ARG A 23 1.23 -17.36 -3.51
N ASN A 24 1.16 -16.11 -3.02
CA ASN A 24 -0.13 -15.56 -2.58
C ASN A 24 -0.99 -15.04 -3.74
N SER A 25 -0.41 -14.32 -4.68
CA SER A 25 -1.12 -13.87 -5.89
C SER A 25 -1.44 -15.05 -6.80
N GLU A 26 -0.50 -15.99 -6.97
CA GLU A 26 -0.68 -17.23 -7.71
C GLU A 26 -1.84 -18.06 -7.15
N TYR A 27 -1.90 -18.25 -5.82
CA TYR A 27 -2.95 -19.05 -5.17
C TYR A 27 -4.38 -18.53 -5.48
N TYR A 28 -4.53 -17.22 -5.68
CA TYR A 28 -5.80 -16.59 -6.00
C TYR A 28 -5.95 -16.28 -7.51
N GLY A 29 -5.05 -16.73 -8.37
CA GLY A 29 -5.09 -16.48 -9.82
C GLY A 29 -4.88 -15.01 -10.21
N MET A 30 -4.36 -14.18 -9.29
CA MET A 30 -4.21 -12.74 -9.51
C MET A 30 -2.89 -12.36 -10.19
N GLU A 31 -1.92 -13.27 -10.27
CA GLU A 31 -0.59 -12.97 -10.82
C GLU A 31 -0.67 -12.58 -12.29
N SER A 32 -1.29 -13.42 -13.11
CA SER A 32 -1.46 -13.15 -14.54
C SER A 32 -2.22 -11.85 -14.82
N ILE A 33 -3.17 -11.50 -13.96
CA ILE A 33 -3.93 -10.24 -14.05
C ILE A 33 -3.00 -9.06 -13.77
N PHE A 34 -2.17 -9.14 -12.72
CA PHE A 34 -1.23 -8.08 -12.36
C PHE A 34 -0.14 -7.90 -13.42
N ASP A 35 0.38 -8.99 -13.96
CA ASP A 35 1.36 -8.96 -15.06
C ASP A 35 0.77 -8.34 -16.33
N THR A 36 -0.48 -8.67 -16.64
CA THR A 36 -1.21 -8.07 -17.76
C THR A 36 -1.40 -6.57 -17.56
N LEU A 37 -1.84 -6.13 -16.38
CA LEU A 37 -2.00 -4.71 -16.06
C LEU A 37 -0.67 -3.94 -16.17
N TYR A 38 0.43 -4.54 -15.71
CA TYR A 38 1.77 -3.95 -15.85
C TYR A 38 2.18 -3.82 -17.31
N ALA A 39 2.08 -4.89 -18.09
CA ALA A 39 2.46 -4.90 -19.50
C ALA A 39 1.63 -3.90 -20.34
N GLU A 40 0.30 -3.91 -20.13
CA GLU A 40 -0.61 -2.98 -20.81
C GLU A 40 -0.34 -1.52 -20.43
N SER A 41 -0.06 -1.24 -19.15
CA SER A 41 0.31 0.09 -18.68
C SER A 41 1.61 0.56 -19.32
N ARG A 42 2.62 -0.30 -19.37
CA ARG A 42 3.90 -0.01 -20.01
C ARG A 42 3.71 0.36 -21.48
N ASN A 43 2.78 -0.29 -22.17
CA ASN A 43 2.42 0.00 -23.56
C ASN A 43 1.49 1.20 -23.74
N GLY A 44 1.20 1.97 -22.68
CA GLY A 44 0.42 3.21 -22.75
C GLY A 44 -1.08 3.02 -22.75
N LYS A 45 -1.60 1.80 -22.49
CA LYS A 45 -3.04 1.55 -22.39
C LYS A 45 -3.67 2.32 -21.22
N THR A 46 -4.92 2.71 -21.38
CA THR A 46 -5.74 3.34 -20.35
C THR A 46 -6.81 2.37 -19.83
N PHE A 47 -7.15 2.52 -18.56
CA PHE A 47 -7.99 1.58 -17.83
C PHE A 47 -9.26 2.27 -17.34
N ASN A 48 -10.42 1.86 -17.87
CA ASN A 48 -11.73 2.46 -17.54
C ASN A 48 -12.62 1.58 -16.65
N HIS A 49 -12.29 0.29 -16.48
CA HIS A 49 -13.10 -0.71 -15.79
C HIS A 49 -12.33 -1.50 -14.74
N LEU A 50 -11.49 -0.82 -13.95
CA LEU A 50 -10.68 -1.47 -12.91
C LEU A 50 -11.51 -1.98 -11.74
N MET A 51 -12.69 -1.37 -11.49
CA MET A 51 -13.55 -1.77 -10.39
C MET A 51 -13.99 -3.23 -10.48
N ALA A 52 -14.15 -3.80 -11.68
CA ALA A 52 -14.48 -5.20 -11.86
C ALA A 52 -13.39 -6.12 -11.26
N ILE A 53 -12.12 -5.78 -11.48
CA ILE A 53 -10.97 -6.52 -10.92
C ILE A 53 -10.85 -6.24 -9.41
N ILE A 54 -11.02 -4.98 -8.98
CA ILE A 54 -10.91 -4.58 -7.58
C ILE A 54 -11.95 -5.26 -6.70
N GLU A 55 -13.20 -5.40 -7.20
CA GLU A 55 -14.31 -6.02 -6.50
C GLU A 55 -14.37 -7.55 -6.71
N SER A 56 -13.43 -8.14 -7.47
CA SER A 56 -13.39 -9.60 -7.65
C SER A 56 -13.18 -10.32 -6.33
N GLU A 57 -13.71 -11.52 -6.24
CA GLU A 57 -13.64 -12.34 -5.02
C GLU A 57 -12.19 -12.69 -4.69
N GLU A 58 -11.42 -13.03 -5.69
CA GLU A 58 -10.00 -13.39 -5.62
C GLU A 58 -9.17 -12.23 -5.05
N ASN A 59 -9.38 -11.02 -5.56
CA ASN A 59 -8.69 -9.82 -5.10
C ASN A 59 -9.07 -9.47 -3.65
N ILE A 60 -10.35 -9.61 -3.28
CA ILE A 60 -10.82 -9.39 -1.91
C ILE A 60 -10.21 -10.39 -0.93
N LYS A 61 -10.14 -11.68 -1.30
CA LYS A 61 -9.51 -12.73 -0.49
C LYS A 61 -8.01 -12.49 -0.33
N LEU A 62 -7.33 -12.11 -1.40
CA LEU A 62 -5.92 -11.73 -1.37
C LEU A 62 -5.67 -10.53 -0.44
N ALA A 63 -6.51 -9.49 -0.51
CA ALA A 63 -6.44 -8.32 0.36
C ALA A 63 -6.59 -8.68 1.85
N TYR A 64 -7.54 -9.54 2.19
CA TYR A 64 -7.68 -10.06 3.56
C TYR A 64 -6.39 -10.72 4.04
N ARG A 65 -5.83 -11.62 3.23
CA ARG A 65 -4.62 -12.36 3.58
C ARG A 65 -3.42 -11.43 3.79
N THR A 66 -3.28 -10.44 2.93
CA THR A 66 -2.23 -9.43 3.01
C THR A 66 -2.36 -8.61 4.30
N ILE A 67 -3.54 -8.06 4.58
CA ILE A 67 -3.79 -7.28 5.80
C ILE A 67 -3.63 -8.13 7.06
N LYS A 68 -4.08 -9.39 7.07
CA LYS A 68 -3.94 -10.31 8.22
C LYS A 68 -2.49 -10.51 8.65
N ARG A 69 -1.55 -10.47 7.71
CA ARG A 69 -0.11 -10.62 7.97
C ARG A 69 0.55 -9.37 8.55
N ASN A 70 -0.04 -8.21 8.35
CA ASN A 70 0.55 -6.95 8.80
C ASN A 70 0.49 -6.84 10.33
N HIS A 71 1.58 -6.38 10.96
CA HIS A 71 1.64 -6.16 12.41
C HIS A 71 0.48 -5.30 12.93
N GLY A 72 0.13 -4.24 12.18
CA GLY A 72 -0.98 -3.34 12.51
C GLY A 72 -2.38 -3.96 12.36
N SER A 73 -2.53 -5.20 11.89
CA SER A 73 -3.85 -5.85 11.69
C SER A 73 -4.67 -5.97 12.97
N LYS A 74 -3.99 -6.05 14.12
CA LYS A 74 -4.58 -6.13 15.46
C LYS A 74 -4.84 -4.75 16.08
N THR A 75 -4.37 -3.66 15.48
CA THR A 75 -4.58 -2.30 15.96
C THR A 75 -5.96 -1.81 15.49
N PRO A 76 -6.89 -1.47 16.41
CA PRO A 76 -8.24 -1.06 16.05
C PRO A 76 -8.26 0.37 15.50
N GLY A 77 -9.17 0.64 14.55
CA GLY A 77 -9.56 1.99 14.16
C GLY A 77 -10.56 2.62 15.15
N VAL A 78 -11.30 3.62 14.70
CA VAL A 78 -12.35 4.30 15.50
C VAL A 78 -13.48 3.37 15.93
N ASP A 79 -13.73 2.31 15.14
CA ASP A 79 -14.80 1.34 15.39
C ASP A 79 -14.40 0.21 16.36
N LYS A 80 -13.22 0.30 16.95
CA LYS A 80 -12.64 -0.71 17.86
C LYS A 80 -12.54 -2.11 17.24
N LYS A 81 -12.77 -2.26 15.91
CA LYS A 81 -12.68 -3.53 15.19
C LYS A 81 -11.27 -3.79 14.66
N THR A 82 -10.90 -5.06 14.65
CA THR A 82 -9.60 -5.55 14.16
C THR A 82 -9.82 -6.68 13.17
N ILE A 83 -8.74 -7.21 12.59
CA ILE A 83 -8.81 -8.37 11.69
C ILE A 83 -9.47 -9.59 12.34
N ARG A 84 -9.39 -9.74 13.68
CA ARG A 84 -10.03 -10.84 14.42
C ARG A 84 -11.55 -10.81 14.31
N ASN A 85 -12.15 -9.64 14.18
CA ASN A 85 -13.61 -9.50 14.01
C ASN A 85 -14.02 -9.98 12.61
N LEU A 86 -13.22 -9.70 11.59
CA LEU A 86 -13.44 -10.20 10.23
C LEU A 86 -13.19 -11.71 10.11
N ALA A 87 -12.26 -12.24 10.89
CA ALA A 87 -11.95 -13.67 10.91
C ALA A 87 -13.09 -14.55 11.44
N LYS A 88 -14.11 -13.96 12.09
CA LYS A 88 -15.31 -14.68 12.57
C LYS A 88 -16.35 -14.88 11.48
N LEU A 89 -16.23 -14.18 10.36
CA LEU A 89 -17.14 -14.28 9.22
C LEU A 89 -16.73 -15.47 8.34
N SER A 90 -17.70 -16.13 7.74
CA SER A 90 -17.43 -17.04 6.64
C SER A 90 -16.84 -16.26 5.44
N GLU A 91 -16.18 -16.98 4.54
CA GLU A 91 -15.55 -16.36 3.37
C GLU A 91 -16.59 -15.62 2.51
N ASN A 92 -17.76 -16.21 2.28
CA ASN A 92 -18.85 -15.60 1.50
C ASN A 92 -19.42 -14.34 2.18
N GLU A 93 -19.60 -14.36 3.50
CA GLU A 93 -20.07 -13.18 4.25
C GLU A 93 -19.06 -12.06 4.19
N TYR A 94 -17.78 -12.38 4.35
CA TYR A 94 -16.70 -11.41 4.24
C TYR A 94 -16.65 -10.75 2.85
N VAL A 95 -16.66 -11.55 1.78
CA VAL A 95 -16.67 -11.02 0.40
C VAL A 95 -17.88 -10.13 0.15
N ARG A 96 -19.08 -10.58 0.57
CA ARG A 96 -20.32 -9.80 0.46
C ARG A 96 -20.23 -8.46 1.21
N LEU A 97 -19.67 -8.47 2.41
CA LEU A 97 -19.46 -7.26 3.22
C LEU A 97 -18.56 -6.26 2.50
N VAL A 98 -17.45 -6.71 1.91
CA VAL A 98 -16.51 -5.83 1.19
C VAL A 98 -17.15 -5.30 -0.10
N LYS A 99 -17.82 -6.14 -0.88
CA LYS A 99 -18.57 -5.70 -2.09
C LYS A 99 -19.64 -4.66 -1.75
N LYS A 100 -20.41 -4.88 -0.67
CA LYS A 100 -21.39 -3.90 -0.17
C LYS A 100 -20.72 -2.58 0.20
N LYS A 101 -19.50 -2.62 0.73
CA LYS A 101 -18.78 -1.40 1.07
C LYS A 101 -18.33 -0.63 -0.17
N PHE A 102 -17.97 -1.30 -1.26
CA PHE A 102 -17.64 -0.65 -2.54
C PHE A 102 -18.86 -0.03 -3.24
N SER A 103 -20.05 -0.60 -3.09
CA SER A 103 -21.26 -0.08 -3.74
C SER A 103 -21.67 1.31 -3.21
N ASN A 104 -21.41 1.58 -1.93
CA ASN A 104 -21.67 2.89 -1.29
C ASN A 104 -20.50 3.19 -0.33
N TYR A 105 -19.37 3.58 -0.89
CA TYR A 105 -18.17 3.80 -0.12
C TYR A 105 -18.20 5.13 0.62
N HIS A 106 -18.21 5.04 1.93
CA HIS A 106 -17.99 6.16 2.85
C HIS A 106 -16.92 5.75 3.85
N PRO A 107 -15.73 6.36 3.81
CA PRO A 107 -14.67 6.05 4.75
C PRO A 107 -15.09 6.46 6.16
N ARG A 108 -14.71 5.66 7.14
CA ARG A 108 -14.82 6.06 8.54
C ARG A 108 -13.75 7.08 8.88
N PRO A 109 -13.94 7.90 9.91
CA PRO A 109 -12.88 8.75 10.42
C PRO A 109 -11.63 7.93 10.75
N VAL A 110 -10.48 8.53 10.54
CA VAL A 110 -9.19 7.92 10.86
C VAL A 110 -8.83 8.24 12.32
N ARG A 111 -8.53 7.21 13.12
CA ARG A 111 -8.08 7.41 14.50
C ARG A 111 -6.65 7.93 14.50
N ARG A 112 -6.43 9.08 15.13
CA ARG A 112 -5.10 9.69 15.23
C ARG A 112 -4.41 9.22 16.52
N GLU A 113 -3.18 8.77 16.38
CA GLU A 113 -2.26 8.39 17.45
C GLU A 113 -0.96 9.17 17.31
N GLU A 114 -0.43 9.66 18.42
CA GLU A 114 0.87 10.32 18.43
C GLU A 114 1.97 9.33 18.76
N ILE A 115 2.90 9.14 17.82
CA ILE A 115 4.05 8.23 17.99
C ILE A 115 5.29 9.05 18.34
N PRO A 116 5.99 8.73 19.43
CA PRO A 116 7.23 9.40 19.76
C PRO A 116 8.31 9.13 18.71
N LYS A 117 9.12 10.16 18.43
CA LYS A 117 10.35 10.07 17.63
C LYS A 117 11.56 10.05 18.54
N ASP A 118 12.69 9.55 18.04
CA ASP A 118 13.96 9.48 18.78
C ASP A 118 14.47 10.86 19.26
N ASN A 119 14.04 11.92 18.60
CA ASN A 119 14.40 13.32 18.95
C ASN A 119 13.43 13.98 19.95
N GLY A 120 12.62 13.21 20.67
CA GLY A 120 11.66 13.71 21.67
C GLY A 120 10.39 14.37 21.08
N LYS A 121 10.28 14.51 19.76
CA LYS A 121 9.07 15.01 19.09
C LYS A 121 8.10 13.86 18.83
N THR A 122 6.83 14.17 18.61
CA THR A 122 5.82 13.18 18.17
C THR A 122 5.55 13.30 16.66
N ARG A 123 5.05 12.22 16.08
CA ARG A 123 4.46 12.23 14.76
C ARG A 123 3.04 11.69 14.82
N PRO A 124 2.07 12.34 14.17
CA PRO A 124 0.73 11.81 14.09
C PRO A 124 0.69 10.61 13.15
N LEU A 125 0.09 9.52 13.60
CA LEU A 125 -0.22 8.35 12.78
C LEU A 125 -1.73 8.22 12.65
N GLY A 126 -2.22 8.15 11.41
CA GLY A 126 -3.63 7.88 11.12
C GLY A 126 -3.89 6.36 11.02
N ILE A 127 -4.82 5.86 11.81
CA ILE A 127 -5.21 4.44 11.83
C ILE A 127 -6.64 4.31 11.28
N PRO A 128 -6.82 3.92 10.01
CA PRO A 128 -8.15 3.70 9.44
C PRO A 128 -8.85 2.48 10.07
N ALA A 129 -10.17 2.42 9.99
CA ALA A 129 -10.93 1.24 10.37
C ALA A 129 -10.49 0.02 9.54
N ILE A 130 -10.57 -1.18 10.13
CA ILE A 130 -10.08 -2.40 9.45
C ILE A 130 -10.79 -2.65 8.13
N SER A 131 -12.09 -2.35 8.03
CA SER A 131 -12.85 -2.47 6.79
C SER A 131 -12.35 -1.50 5.70
N ASP A 132 -11.91 -0.29 6.07
CA ASP A 132 -11.35 0.68 5.12
C ASP A 132 -9.96 0.27 4.66
N ARG A 133 -9.14 -0.32 5.56
CA ARG A 133 -7.84 -0.90 5.18
C ARG A 133 -7.97 -2.03 4.17
N ILE A 134 -9.02 -2.86 4.27
CA ILE A 134 -9.29 -3.91 3.27
C ILE A 134 -9.63 -3.27 1.92
N VAL A 135 -10.51 -2.27 1.88
CA VAL A 135 -10.85 -1.54 0.65
C VAL A 135 -9.60 -0.90 0.03
N GLN A 136 -8.79 -0.22 0.85
CA GLN A 136 -7.51 0.36 0.41
C GLN A 136 -6.57 -0.69 -0.17
N GLN A 137 -6.47 -1.86 0.47
CA GLN A 137 -5.63 -2.96 -0.01
C GLN A 137 -6.14 -3.54 -1.34
N CYS A 138 -7.46 -3.72 -1.50
CA CYS A 138 -8.03 -4.17 -2.78
C CYS A 138 -7.68 -3.22 -3.93
N ILE A 139 -7.73 -1.92 -3.68
CA ILE A 139 -7.39 -0.88 -4.66
C ILE A 139 -5.88 -0.87 -4.93
N LEU A 140 -5.06 -0.93 -3.88
CA LEU A 140 -3.60 -0.93 -3.99
C LEU A 140 -3.10 -2.06 -4.89
N GLN A 141 -3.57 -3.28 -4.67
CA GLN A 141 -3.14 -4.46 -5.43
C GLN A 141 -3.33 -4.32 -6.95
N VAL A 142 -4.41 -3.66 -7.36
CA VAL A 142 -4.73 -3.46 -8.77
C VAL A 142 -4.04 -2.21 -9.35
N MET A 143 -3.89 -1.15 -8.56
CA MET A 143 -3.22 0.07 -9.02
C MET A 143 -1.70 -0.05 -9.04
N GLU A 144 -1.11 -0.81 -8.12
CA GLU A 144 0.34 -0.94 -7.97
C GLU A 144 1.04 -1.36 -9.27
N PRO A 145 0.66 -2.43 -9.98
CA PRO A 145 1.30 -2.82 -11.23
C PRO A 145 1.15 -1.77 -12.34
N ILE A 146 0.01 -1.05 -12.39
CA ILE A 146 -0.22 0.02 -13.37
C ILE A 146 0.73 1.20 -13.11
N CYS A 147 0.85 1.61 -11.85
CA CYS A 147 1.71 2.72 -11.45
C CYS A 147 3.20 2.35 -11.55
N GLU A 148 3.56 1.13 -11.17
CA GLU A 148 4.93 0.62 -11.20
C GLU A 148 5.53 0.68 -12.61
N ALA A 149 4.72 0.39 -13.62
CA ALA A 149 5.12 0.48 -15.04
C ALA A 149 5.47 1.90 -15.51
N LYS A 150 5.05 2.93 -14.76
CA LYS A 150 5.22 4.36 -15.11
C LYS A 150 6.22 5.09 -14.22
N PHE A 151 6.58 4.53 -13.08
CA PHE A 151 7.50 5.17 -12.16
C PHE A 151 8.92 5.19 -12.71
N SER A 152 9.64 6.29 -12.44
CA SER A 152 11.05 6.42 -12.78
C SER A 152 11.87 5.29 -12.14
N GLU A 153 12.87 4.78 -12.87
CA GLU A 153 13.81 3.79 -12.36
C GLU A 153 14.63 4.30 -11.17
N ASN A 154 14.78 5.62 -11.04
CA ASN A 154 15.49 6.25 -9.94
C ASN A 154 14.64 6.41 -8.66
N SER A 155 13.34 6.13 -8.73
CA SER A 155 12.46 6.16 -7.55
C SER A 155 12.55 4.84 -6.81
N ASN A 156 12.96 4.85 -5.54
CA ASN A 156 13.14 3.65 -4.72
C ASN A 156 12.18 3.57 -3.53
N GLY A 157 11.51 4.66 -3.15
CA GLY A 157 10.64 4.72 -1.98
C GLY A 157 9.31 3.99 -2.19
N PHE A 158 8.94 3.12 -1.23
CA PHE A 158 7.64 2.43 -1.15
C PHE A 158 7.29 1.56 -2.37
N ARG A 159 8.27 1.13 -3.14
CA ARG A 159 8.07 0.31 -4.34
C ARG A 159 8.38 -1.16 -4.08
N PRO A 160 7.67 -2.12 -4.74
CA PRO A 160 8.01 -3.52 -4.67
C PRO A 160 9.43 -3.75 -5.22
N ASN A 161 10.16 -4.67 -4.61
CA ASN A 161 11.54 -5.04 -4.99
C ASN A 161 12.57 -3.89 -4.99
N ARG A 162 12.28 -2.77 -4.34
CA ARG A 162 13.17 -1.64 -4.10
C ARG A 162 13.44 -1.50 -2.60
N SER A 163 14.62 -1.01 -2.25
CA SER A 163 15.03 -0.87 -0.86
C SER A 163 16.02 0.30 -0.69
N ALA A 164 16.36 0.62 0.55
CA ALA A 164 17.39 1.62 0.85
C ALA A 164 18.75 1.19 0.26
N GLU A 165 19.08 -0.11 0.30
CA GLU A 165 20.31 -0.65 -0.28
C GLU A 165 20.35 -0.44 -1.80
N THR A 166 19.22 -0.59 -2.48
CA THR A 166 19.12 -0.31 -3.92
C THR A 166 19.41 1.17 -4.21
N ALA A 167 18.85 2.08 -3.41
CA ALA A 167 19.10 3.51 -3.54
C ALA A 167 20.57 3.87 -3.30
N ILE A 168 21.18 3.30 -2.26
CA ILE A 168 22.62 3.49 -1.95
C ILE A 168 23.48 2.98 -3.10
N ALA A 169 23.19 1.78 -3.63
CA ALA A 169 23.93 1.23 -4.76
C ALA A 169 23.86 2.12 -6.01
N GLN A 170 22.69 2.73 -6.28
CA GLN A 170 22.54 3.72 -7.35
C GLN A 170 23.39 4.97 -7.10
N CYS A 171 23.39 5.51 -5.88
CA CYS A 171 24.23 6.66 -5.53
C CYS A 171 25.72 6.33 -5.69
N CYS A 172 26.17 5.18 -5.20
CA CYS A 172 27.55 4.73 -5.40
C CYS A 172 27.92 4.64 -6.88
N ARG A 173 27.05 4.10 -7.72
CA ARG A 173 27.27 4.02 -9.15
C ARG A 173 27.38 5.41 -9.80
N LEU A 174 26.51 6.36 -9.43
CA LEU A 174 26.57 7.74 -9.94
C LEU A 174 27.87 8.42 -9.59
N ILE A 175 28.38 8.22 -8.36
CA ILE A 175 29.64 8.83 -7.90
C ILE A 175 30.85 8.12 -8.51
N GLN A 176 30.93 6.79 -8.41
CA GLN A 176 32.14 6.03 -8.77
C GLN A 176 32.30 5.80 -10.28
N VAL A 177 31.17 5.58 -11.00
CA VAL A 177 31.21 5.23 -12.42
C VAL A 177 30.93 6.44 -13.32
N GLN A 178 29.99 7.30 -12.90
CA GLN A 178 29.60 8.48 -13.69
C GLN A 178 30.31 9.77 -13.25
N HIS A 179 31.10 9.71 -12.17
CA HIS A 179 31.90 10.82 -11.64
C HIS A 179 31.06 12.07 -11.27
N LEU A 180 29.80 11.85 -10.81
CA LEU A 180 28.91 12.91 -10.35
C LEU A 180 29.17 13.20 -8.87
N TYR A 181 30.03 14.16 -8.57
CA TYR A 181 30.47 14.46 -7.20
C TYR A 181 29.64 15.55 -6.49
N HIS A 182 28.78 16.25 -7.22
CA HIS A 182 27.93 17.29 -6.63
C HIS A 182 26.57 16.68 -6.23
N VAL A 183 26.25 16.74 -4.94
CA VAL A 183 25.01 16.23 -4.37
C VAL A 183 24.15 17.38 -3.90
N VAL A 184 22.88 17.42 -4.35
CA VAL A 184 21.87 18.36 -3.86
C VAL A 184 20.82 17.57 -3.12
N ASP A 185 20.64 17.85 -1.81
CA ASP A 185 19.60 17.23 -0.99
C ASP A 185 18.36 18.12 -0.99
N LEU A 186 17.20 17.54 -1.33
CA LEU A 186 15.91 18.21 -1.40
C LEU A 186 14.87 17.42 -0.61
N ASP A 187 14.21 18.09 0.35
CA ASP A 187 13.08 17.52 1.10
C ASP A 187 11.87 18.45 1.09
N ILE A 188 10.67 17.88 1.01
CA ILE A 188 9.41 18.64 1.01
C ILE A 188 8.80 18.56 2.40
N LYS A 189 8.88 19.66 3.14
CA LYS A 189 8.31 19.79 4.49
C LYS A 189 6.81 19.51 4.49
N GLY A 190 6.39 18.53 5.32
CA GLY A 190 4.98 18.19 5.50
C GLY A 190 4.31 17.74 4.21
N PHE A 191 5.01 16.97 3.37
CA PHE A 191 4.52 16.56 2.04
C PHE A 191 3.10 15.98 2.08
N PHE A 192 2.84 15.01 2.95
CA PHE A 192 1.53 14.34 3.01
C PHE A 192 0.39 15.25 3.46
N ASP A 193 0.68 16.22 4.35
CA ASP A 193 -0.32 17.16 4.85
C ASP A 193 -0.66 18.25 3.81
N ASN A 194 0.25 18.50 2.86
CA ASN A 194 0.14 19.56 1.85
C ASN A 194 -0.21 19.04 0.45
N ILE A 195 -0.52 17.76 0.27
CA ILE A 195 -0.89 17.22 -1.03
C ILE A 195 -2.19 17.86 -1.53
N ASN A 196 -2.14 18.47 -2.72
CA ASN A 196 -3.32 18.92 -3.41
C ASN A 196 -4.09 17.73 -4.01
N HIS A 197 -5.20 17.35 -3.38
CA HIS A 197 -6.00 16.18 -3.77
C HIS A 197 -6.47 16.25 -5.24
N THR A 198 -6.78 17.44 -5.75
CA THR A 198 -7.21 17.61 -7.14
C THR A 198 -6.06 17.33 -8.11
N LYS A 199 -4.86 17.82 -7.80
CA LYS A 199 -3.65 17.51 -8.59
C LYS A 199 -3.35 16.01 -8.55
N LEU A 200 -3.43 15.38 -7.38
CA LEU A 200 -3.20 13.94 -7.24
C LEU A 200 -4.16 13.11 -8.10
N ILE A 201 -5.45 13.42 -8.09
CA ILE A 201 -6.44 12.73 -8.94
C ILE A 201 -6.14 12.93 -10.42
N ARG A 202 -5.71 14.14 -10.84
CA ARG A 202 -5.28 14.39 -12.23
C ARG A 202 -4.02 13.59 -12.59
N GLN A 203 -3.07 13.45 -11.69
CA GLN A 203 -1.87 12.63 -11.88
C GLN A 203 -2.23 11.16 -12.05
N ILE A 204 -3.11 10.62 -11.20
CA ILE A 204 -3.63 9.24 -11.32
C ILE A 204 -4.30 9.06 -12.70
N TRP A 205 -5.10 10.03 -13.14
CA TRP A 205 -5.70 10.01 -14.47
C TRP A 205 -4.65 10.00 -15.58
N SER A 206 -3.59 10.79 -15.47
CA SER A 206 -2.50 10.86 -16.47
C SER A 206 -1.66 9.59 -16.54
N LEU A 207 -1.59 8.81 -15.43
CA LEU A 207 -0.99 7.48 -15.43
C LEU A 207 -1.80 6.43 -16.21
N GLY A 208 -3.01 6.79 -16.68
CA GLY A 208 -3.87 5.90 -17.46
C GLY A 208 -5.05 5.31 -16.67
N ILE A 209 -5.18 5.61 -15.37
CA ILE A 209 -6.28 5.11 -14.53
C ILE A 209 -7.48 6.06 -14.70
N ARG A 210 -8.44 5.65 -15.53
CA ARG A 210 -9.59 6.48 -15.93
C ARG A 210 -10.95 5.94 -15.46
N ASP A 211 -10.96 4.96 -14.58
CA ASP A 211 -12.18 4.46 -13.95
C ASP A 211 -12.76 5.51 -13.00
N LYS A 212 -13.89 6.12 -13.40
CA LYS A 212 -14.52 7.21 -12.66
C LYS A 212 -14.98 6.79 -11.26
N LYS A 213 -15.49 5.55 -11.12
CA LYS A 213 -15.93 5.01 -9.82
C LYS A 213 -14.74 4.85 -8.88
N LEU A 214 -13.63 4.30 -9.36
CA LEU A 214 -12.39 4.18 -8.59
C LEU A 214 -11.87 5.55 -8.14
N LEU A 215 -11.79 6.51 -9.06
CA LEU A 215 -11.31 7.86 -8.73
C LEU A 215 -12.21 8.57 -7.71
N CYS A 216 -13.53 8.33 -7.77
CA CYS A 216 -14.47 8.84 -6.77
C CYS A 216 -14.19 8.25 -5.38
N ILE A 217 -13.95 6.94 -5.30
CA ILE A 217 -13.60 6.24 -4.05
C ILE A 217 -12.29 6.79 -3.48
N ILE A 218 -11.25 6.93 -4.31
CA ILE A 218 -9.96 7.52 -3.88
C ILE A 218 -10.16 8.94 -3.35
N LYS A 219 -10.94 9.77 -4.04
CA LYS A 219 -11.26 11.13 -3.57
C LYS A 219 -11.97 11.14 -2.22
N GLN A 220 -12.84 10.19 -1.96
CA GLN A 220 -13.50 10.03 -0.65
C GLN A 220 -12.49 9.59 0.42
N MET A 221 -11.57 8.66 0.12
CA MET A 221 -10.50 8.26 1.04
C MET A 221 -9.62 9.44 1.45
N LEU A 222 -9.23 10.28 0.49
CA LEU A 222 -8.40 11.46 0.74
C LEU A 222 -9.12 12.52 1.60
N LYS A 223 -10.45 12.51 1.63
CA LYS A 223 -11.27 13.43 2.43
C LYS A 223 -11.65 12.86 3.80
N ALA A 224 -11.25 11.64 4.13
CA ALA A 224 -11.58 11.02 5.40
C ALA A 224 -11.09 11.90 6.58
N PRO A 225 -11.96 12.31 7.51
CA PRO A 225 -11.56 13.13 8.64
C PRO A 225 -10.69 12.34 9.61
N ALA A 226 -9.71 13.00 10.22
CA ALA A 226 -8.90 12.44 11.30
C ALA A 226 -9.48 12.91 12.65
N VAL A 227 -9.64 11.97 13.59
CA VAL A 227 -10.16 12.27 14.94
C VAL A 227 -9.15 11.78 15.98
N SER A 228 -8.87 12.65 16.95
CA SER A 228 -8.08 12.33 18.13
C SER A 228 -9.02 11.98 19.28
N TYR A 229 -8.79 10.88 19.96
CA TYR A 229 -9.65 10.41 21.07
C TYR A 229 -9.37 11.10 22.41
N THR A 230 -8.46 12.07 22.47
CA THR A 230 -8.05 12.72 23.73
C THR A 230 -9.14 13.55 24.40
N HIS A 231 -10.35 13.72 23.80
CA HIS A 231 -11.43 14.56 24.35
C HIS A 231 -12.84 13.98 24.30
N LEU A 232 -12.99 12.64 24.30
CA LEU A 232 -14.29 12.03 24.60
C LEU A 232 -14.35 11.63 26.09
N THR A 233 -14.24 12.59 26.99
CA THR A 233 -14.91 12.49 28.26
C THR A 233 -16.42 12.61 27.93
N LEU A 234 -17.15 11.51 28.10
CA LEU A 234 -18.61 11.56 28.11
C LEU A 234 -19.04 12.65 29.08
N PRO A 235 -19.98 13.54 28.72
CA PRO A 235 -20.55 14.44 29.73
C PRO A 235 -21.17 13.56 30.80
N THR A 236 -20.67 13.70 32.01
CA THR A 236 -21.26 13.09 33.20
C THR A 236 -22.63 13.70 33.35
N ILE A 237 -23.70 12.95 33.01
CA ILE A 237 -25.05 13.33 33.29
C ILE A 237 -25.15 13.30 34.82
N ARG A 238 -25.31 14.47 35.43
CA ARG A 238 -25.80 14.65 36.79
C ARG A 238 -27.32 14.62 36.77
#